data_081faf9ccf8a758deae59c89a020a7c8
#
_entry.id   081faf9ccf8a758deae59c89a020a7c8
#
_cell.length_a   1.000
_cell.length_b   1.000
_cell.length_c   1.000
_cell.angle_alpha   90.00
_cell.angle_beta   90.00
_cell.angle_gamma   90.00
#
_symmetry.space_group_name_H-M   'P 1'
#
loop_
_entity.id
_entity.type
_entity.pdbx_description
1 polymer ?
#
loop_
_entity_poly.entity_id
_entity_poly.type
_entity_poly.pdbx_seq_one_letter_code
_entity_poly.pdbx_strand_id
1 'polypeptide(L)'
;GAVLGGMLGDYAAVSRAEDGSETTESLYGVRAFSPLASGWWYTDYDDFGASRSFGYRRRHLGHDMLGSVGTPVIAMESGYVESCGWNVYGGWRIGIRSFDGKRYYYYAHLRRGHPYCDIYEGKIVDAGEVIGYLGMTGYSTKEDKNNIDTPHLHVGLEIIFKPEQKDGYNQIWVD
;
A
#
# COMPACT_ATOMS: atom_id res chain seq x y z
N GLY A 1 16.72 -13.31 3.71
CA GLY A 1 16.04 -13.60 4.98
C GLY A 1 15.92 -12.41 5.95
N ALA A 2 16.96 -11.58 6.10
CA ALA A 2 16.99 -10.56 7.16
C ALA A 2 15.97 -9.41 6.95
N VAL A 3 15.62 -9.06 5.73
CA VAL A 3 14.68 -7.95 5.45
C VAL A 3 13.22 -8.41 5.56
N LEU A 4 12.92 -9.60 5.09
CA LEU A 4 11.57 -10.15 5.14
C LEU A 4 11.28 -10.92 6.44
N GLY A 5 12.28 -11.07 7.33
CA GLY A 5 12.13 -11.83 8.57
C GLY A 5 11.03 -11.30 9.50
N GLY A 6 10.78 -9.98 9.49
CA GLY A 6 9.68 -9.38 10.24
C GLY A 6 8.28 -9.65 9.66
N MET A 7 8.22 -10.01 8.36
CA MET A 7 6.96 -10.41 7.70
C MET A 7 6.71 -11.92 7.76
N LEU A 8 7.73 -12.71 8.09
CA LEU A 8 7.61 -14.16 8.19
C LEU A 8 7.28 -14.58 9.60
N GLY A 9 6.39 -15.52 9.76
CA GLY A 9 6.02 -16.06 11.06
C GLY A 9 4.86 -17.02 10.97
N ASP A 10 4.51 -17.59 12.12
CA ASP A 10 3.34 -18.44 12.25
C ASP A 10 2.08 -17.59 12.22
N TYR A 11 1.08 -18.04 11.50
CA TYR A 11 -0.26 -17.47 11.49
C TYR A 11 -1.32 -18.57 11.47
N ALA A 12 -2.49 -18.28 12.03
CA ALA A 12 -3.62 -19.19 12.03
C ALA A 12 -4.41 -19.01 10.72
N ALA A 13 -4.44 -20.04 9.89
CA ALA A 13 -5.35 -20.11 8.76
C ALA A 13 -6.65 -20.80 9.21
N VAL A 14 -7.77 -20.08 9.10
CA VAL A 14 -9.10 -20.61 9.43
C VAL A 14 -9.80 -20.99 8.13
N SER A 15 -10.12 -22.26 7.96
CA SER A 15 -10.96 -22.74 6.88
C SER A 15 -12.34 -23.12 7.42
N ARG A 16 -13.40 -22.76 6.70
CA ARG A 16 -14.77 -23.07 7.04
C ARG A 16 -15.32 -24.08 6.03
N ALA A 17 -15.78 -25.22 6.54
CA ALA A 17 -16.44 -26.23 5.72
C ALA A 17 -17.91 -25.86 5.43
N GLU A 18 -18.53 -26.52 4.45
CA GLU A 18 -19.93 -26.31 4.07
C GLU A 18 -20.92 -26.59 5.22
N ASP A 19 -20.55 -27.45 6.15
CA ASP A 19 -21.35 -27.77 7.34
C ASP A 19 -21.22 -26.70 8.46
N GLY A 20 -20.46 -25.63 8.21
CA GLY A 20 -20.22 -24.51 9.15
C GLY A 20 -19.13 -24.79 10.18
N SER A 21 -18.48 -25.96 10.15
CA SER A 21 -17.35 -26.25 11.02
C SER A 21 -16.12 -25.42 10.62
N GLU A 22 -15.36 -24.97 11.62
CA GLU A 22 -14.12 -24.23 11.42
C GLU A 22 -12.93 -25.09 11.83
N THR A 23 -11.95 -25.18 10.94
CA THR A 23 -10.64 -25.77 11.23
C THR A 23 -9.59 -24.68 11.25
N THR A 24 -8.74 -24.68 12.28
CA THR A 24 -7.62 -23.76 12.39
C THR A 24 -6.32 -24.53 12.21
N GLU A 25 -5.52 -24.13 11.24
CA GLU A 25 -4.20 -24.68 10.96
C GLU A 25 -3.15 -23.60 11.21
N SER A 26 -2.04 -23.94 11.89
CA SER A 26 -0.90 -23.06 12.00
C SER A 26 0.00 -23.21 10.79
N LEU A 27 0.15 -22.15 10.03
CA LEU A 27 1.02 -22.08 8.85
C LEU A 27 2.16 -21.09 9.10
N TYR A 28 3.33 -21.38 8.54
CA TYR A 28 4.45 -20.44 8.53
C TYR A 28 4.58 -19.81 7.16
N GLY A 29 4.58 -18.49 7.11
CA GLY A 29 4.67 -17.77 5.84
C GLY A 29 4.70 -16.26 5.98
N VAL A 30 4.35 -15.57 4.91
CA VAL A 30 4.28 -14.10 4.89
C VAL A 30 3.02 -13.65 5.61
N ARG A 31 3.21 -12.82 6.63
CA ARG A 31 2.16 -12.17 7.42
C ARG A 31 1.86 -10.79 6.85
N ALA A 32 1.26 -10.76 5.68
CA ALA A 32 0.86 -9.54 5.02
C ALA A 32 -0.61 -9.63 4.57
N PHE A 33 -1.31 -8.51 4.67
CA PHE A 33 -2.67 -8.38 4.17
C PHE A 33 -2.65 -7.85 2.74
N SER A 34 -3.69 -8.21 1.96
CA SER A 34 -3.96 -7.52 0.70
C SER A 34 -4.19 -6.02 0.98
N PRO A 35 -3.67 -5.11 0.15
CA PRO A 35 -3.87 -3.67 0.36
C PRO A 35 -5.29 -3.20 0.10
N LEU A 36 -6.16 -4.03 -0.49
CA LEU A 36 -7.59 -3.76 -0.66
C LEU A 36 -8.42 -4.72 0.20
N ALA A 37 -9.49 -4.21 0.81
CA ALA A 37 -10.38 -4.98 1.65
C ALA A 37 -11.01 -6.15 0.89
N SER A 38 -11.13 -7.32 1.55
CA SER A 38 -11.82 -8.48 0.99
C SER A 38 -13.29 -8.17 0.70
N GLY A 39 -13.83 -8.84 -0.33
CA GLY A 39 -15.22 -8.63 -0.77
C GLY A 39 -15.42 -7.45 -1.72
N TRP A 40 -14.39 -6.66 -1.99
CA TRP A 40 -14.40 -5.62 -2.99
C TRP A 40 -13.75 -6.11 -4.28
N TRP A 41 -14.31 -5.70 -5.41
CA TRP A 41 -13.77 -6.01 -6.73
C TRP A 41 -12.45 -5.27 -6.97
N TYR A 42 -11.46 -5.94 -7.54
CA TYR A 42 -10.24 -5.35 -8.07
C TYR A 42 -9.65 -6.19 -9.22
N THR A 43 -8.78 -5.58 -10.00
CA THR A 43 -7.98 -6.25 -11.03
C THR A 43 -6.55 -5.70 -10.97
N ASP A 44 -5.59 -6.60 -10.96
CA ASP A 44 -4.18 -6.24 -11.01
C ASP A 44 -3.79 -5.73 -12.40
N TYR A 45 -2.96 -4.70 -12.44
CA TYR A 45 -2.38 -4.15 -13.66
C TYR A 45 -0.86 -4.12 -13.51
N ASP A 46 -0.23 -5.16 -14.08
CA ASP A 46 1.21 -5.38 -14.00
C ASP A 46 1.93 -4.47 -15.01
N ASP A 47 2.47 -3.37 -14.52
CA ASP A 47 3.27 -2.43 -15.28
C ASP A 47 4.45 -1.85 -14.49
N PHE A 48 4.98 -2.64 -13.54
CA PHE A 48 6.17 -2.29 -12.78
C PHE A 48 7.34 -1.95 -13.73
N GLY A 49 8.03 -0.84 -13.45
CA GLY A 49 9.12 -0.35 -14.28
C GLY A 49 8.70 0.37 -15.56
N ALA A 50 7.42 0.39 -15.92
CA ALA A 50 6.92 1.10 -17.09
C ALA A 50 7.22 2.60 -17.02
N SER A 51 7.38 3.24 -18.20
CA SER A 51 7.70 4.67 -18.27
C SER A 51 6.48 5.52 -17.96
N ARG A 52 6.66 6.50 -17.09
CA ARG A 52 5.69 7.57 -16.78
C ARG A 52 6.30 8.93 -17.16
N SER A 53 5.50 9.85 -17.69
CA SER A 53 5.98 11.11 -18.27
C SER A 53 5.36 12.39 -17.74
N PHE A 54 4.48 12.35 -16.72
CA PHE A 54 3.96 13.57 -16.13
C PHE A 54 5.07 14.37 -15.45
N GLY A 55 5.33 15.59 -15.92
CA GLY A 55 6.38 16.49 -15.44
C GLY A 55 7.78 16.11 -15.94
N TYR A 56 8.26 14.92 -15.65
CA TYR A 56 9.52 14.36 -16.15
C TYR A 56 9.40 12.84 -16.33
N ARG A 57 10.35 12.28 -17.06
CA ARG A 57 10.36 10.83 -17.30
C ARG A 57 10.84 10.09 -16.05
N ARG A 58 10.01 9.17 -15.55
CA ARG A 58 10.31 8.30 -14.40
C ARG A 58 9.80 6.87 -14.66
N ARG A 59 10.24 5.94 -13.82
CA ARG A 59 9.71 4.58 -13.82
C ARG A 59 8.52 4.47 -12.86
N HIS A 60 7.59 3.59 -13.18
CA HIS A 60 6.54 3.13 -12.28
C HIS A 60 7.17 2.18 -11.24
N LEU A 61 7.15 2.56 -9.97
CA LEU A 61 7.79 1.82 -8.88
C LEU A 61 6.71 1.32 -7.90
N GLY A 62 5.91 0.39 -8.36
CA GLY A 62 4.81 -0.19 -7.61
C GLY A 62 3.86 -0.95 -8.51
N HIS A 63 2.80 -1.44 -7.91
CA HIS A 63 1.75 -2.22 -8.52
C HIS A 63 0.44 -1.43 -8.52
N ASP A 64 -0.25 -1.39 -9.65
CA ASP A 64 -1.54 -0.71 -9.77
C ASP A 64 -2.69 -1.73 -9.65
N MET A 65 -3.58 -1.51 -8.69
CA MET A 65 -4.77 -2.32 -8.45
C MET A 65 -6.01 -1.51 -8.82
N LEU A 66 -6.61 -1.82 -9.96
CA LEU A 66 -7.83 -1.17 -10.43
C LEU A 66 -9.01 -1.60 -9.56
N GLY A 67 -9.85 -0.66 -9.18
CA GLY A 67 -11.02 -0.93 -8.32
C GLY A 67 -12.01 0.22 -8.31
N SER A 68 -13.02 0.13 -7.47
CA SER A 68 -14.03 1.18 -7.36
C SER A 68 -13.54 2.30 -6.42
N VAL A 69 -13.86 3.56 -6.76
CA VAL A 69 -13.64 4.69 -5.85
C VAL A 69 -14.36 4.42 -4.53
N GLY A 70 -13.62 4.55 -3.41
CA GLY A 70 -14.13 4.29 -2.07
C GLY A 70 -13.87 2.89 -1.53
N THR A 71 -13.30 1.98 -2.33
CA THR A 71 -12.82 0.69 -1.82
C THR A 71 -11.87 0.93 -0.66
N PRO A 72 -12.09 0.29 0.52
CA PRO A 72 -11.20 0.47 1.66
C PRO A 72 -9.79 -0.02 1.38
N VAL A 73 -8.82 0.82 1.71
CA VAL A 73 -7.38 0.51 1.63
C VAL A 73 -6.91 0.03 3.00
N ILE A 74 -6.18 -1.07 3.01
CA ILE A 74 -5.77 -1.82 4.19
C ILE A 74 -4.26 -1.69 4.40
N ALA A 75 -3.82 -1.50 5.65
CA ALA A 75 -2.41 -1.59 6.00
C ALA A 75 -1.91 -3.03 5.79
N MET A 76 -0.95 -3.22 4.89
CA MET A 76 -0.39 -4.54 4.56
C MET A 76 0.38 -5.14 5.73
N GLU A 77 1.06 -4.30 6.51
CA GLU A 77 1.85 -4.69 7.67
C GLU A 77 1.66 -3.65 8.78
N SER A 78 1.80 -4.08 10.04
CA SER A 78 1.81 -3.16 11.18
C SER A 78 3.05 -2.26 11.15
N GLY A 79 2.87 -1.01 11.53
CA GLY A 79 3.95 -0.03 11.50
C GLY A 79 3.51 1.33 11.99
N TYR A 80 4.24 2.36 11.60
CA TYR A 80 3.85 3.73 11.87
C TYR A 80 3.74 4.54 10.58
N VAL A 81 2.82 5.47 10.56
CA VAL A 81 2.64 6.41 9.45
C VAL A 81 3.85 7.35 9.43
N GLU A 82 4.76 7.13 8.50
CA GLU A 82 5.95 7.98 8.32
C GLU A 82 5.61 9.26 7.56
N SER A 83 4.67 9.15 6.62
CA SER A 83 4.22 10.31 5.84
C SER A 83 2.79 10.14 5.37
N CYS A 84 2.05 11.23 5.32
CA CYS A 84 0.77 11.30 4.63
C CYS A 84 0.58 12.70 4.03
N GLY A 85 -0.48 12.91 3.27
CA GLY A 85 -0.76 14.19 2.64
C GLY A 85 -0.67 14.14 1.12
N TRP A 86 -0.70 15.31 0.51
CA TRP A 86 -0.69 15.49 -0.94
C TRP A 86 0.71 15.49 -1.52
N ASN A 87 0.89 14.82 -2.66
CA ASN A 87 1.98 15.12 -3.56
C ASN A 87 1.51 15.17 -5.02
N VAL A 88 2.33 15.83 -5.88
CA VAL A 88 1.96 16.11 -7.27
C VAL A 88 1.69 14.84 -8.08
N TYR A 89 2.39 13.76 -7.81
CA TYR A 89 2.29 12.49 -8.58
C TYR A 89 1.26 11.54 -7.97
N GLY A 90 1.40 11.22 -6.72
CA GLY A 90 0.55 10.25 -6.01
C GLY A 90 -0.79 10.80 -5.53
N GLY A 91 -1.00 12.12 -5.59
CA GLY A 91 -2.18 12.74 -5.01
C GLY A 91 -2.22 12.59 -3.50
N TRP A 92 -3.37 12.24 -2.94
CA TRP A 92 -3.46 11.83 -1.54
C TRP A 92 -2.77 10.48 -1.36
N ARG A 93 -1.82 10.42 -0.44
CA ARG A 93 -0.96 9.27 -0.23
C ARG A 93 -0.72 8.98 1.25
N ILE A 94 -0.33 7.75 1.55
CA ILE A 94 0.10 7.29 2.87
C ILE A 94 1.40 6.51 2.69
N GLY A 95 2.37 6.75 3.56
CA GLY A 95 3.58 5.96 3.68
C GLY A 95 3.68 5.35 5.07
N ILE A 96 3.78 4.03 5.15
CA ILE A 96 3.89 3.28 6.40
C ILE A 96 5.24 2.61 6.47
N ARG A 97 5.98 2.85 7.56
CA ARG A 97 7.25 2.21 7.87
C ARG A 97 7.03 1.05 8.84
N SER A 98 7.56 -0.15 8.53
CA SER A 98 7.58 -1.27 9.47
C SER A 98 8.36 -0.92 10.74
N PHE A 99 8.03 -1.54 11.88
CA PHE A 99 8.67 -1.25 13.16
C PHE A 99 10.18 -1.56 13.18
N ASP A 100 10.65 -2.49 12.37
CA ASP A 100 12.07 -2.79 12.22
C ASP A 100 12.81 -1.85 11.23
N GLY A 101 12.07 -0.90 10.61
CA GLY A 101 12.58 0.10 9.69
C GLY A 101 13.01 -0.41 8.31
N LYS A 102 12.78 -1.70 8.01
CA LYS A 102 13.34 -2.35 6.82
C LYS A 102 12.41 -2.37 5.61
N ARG A 103 11.13 -2.04 5.80
CA ARG A 103 10.11 -2.00 4.74
C ARG A 103 9.35 -0.70 4.83
N TYR A 104 9.04 -0.14 3.66
CA TYR A 104 8.20 1.04 3.53
C TYR A 104 7.11 0.76 2.51
N TYR A 105 5.88 0.92 2.93
CA TYR A 105 4.69 0.72 2.12
C TYR A 105 4.12 2.05 1.70
N TYR A 106 3.95 2.23 0.41
CA TYR A 106 3.42 3.44 -0.20
C TYR A 106 2.07 3.16 -0.83
N TYR A 107 1.06 3.94 -0.45
CA TYR A 107 -0.31 3.86 -0.96
C TYR A 107 -0.67 5.21 -1.57
N ALA A 108 -1.07 5.26 -2.84
CA ALA A 108 -1.33 6.51 -3.53
C ALA A 108 -2.63 6.49 -4.35
N HIS A 109 -2.96 7.64 -4.92
CA HIS A 109 -4.17 7.93 -5.67
C HIS A 109 -5.45 7.77 -4.84
N LEU A 110 -5.37 8.08 -3.53
CA LEU A 110 -6.50 7.94 -2.63
C LEU A 110 -7.63 8.90 -2.98
N ARG A 111 -8.80 8.68 -2.38
CA ARG A 111 -10.05 9.35 -2.69
C ARG A 111 -10.00 10.85 -2.40
N ARG A 112 -10.57 11.63 -3.31
CA ARG A 112 -10.78 13.06 -3.15
C ARG A 112 -11.69 13.39 -1.96
N GLY A 113 -11.41 14.48 -1.26
CA GLY A 113 -12.23 15.06 -0.19
C GLY A 113 -12.23 14.28 1.11
N HIS A 114 -12.03 12.97 1.07
CA HIS A 114 -11.96 12.11 2.25
C HIS A 114 -11.04 10.89 1.98
N PRO A 115 -9.72 11.12 1.90
CA PRO A 115 -8.76 10.07 1.52
C PRO A 115 -8.47 9.07 2.64
N TYR A 116 -8.53 9.51 3.89
CA TYR A 116 -8.02 8.79 5.06
C TYR A 116 -9.12 8.28 5.98
N CYS A 117 -8.79 7.22 6.72
CA CYS A 117 -9.55 6.74 7.85
C CYS A 117 -8.68 6.91 9.10
N ASP A 118 -8.85 8.04 9.81
CA ASP A 118 -8.12 8.38 11.05
C ASP A 118 -6.59 8.24 10.89
N ILE A 119 -6.00 8.83 9.85
CA ILE A 119 -4.56 8.76 9.56
C ILE A 119 -3.91 10.14 9.75
N TYR A 120 -2.78 10.12 10.46
CA TYR A 120 -1.87 11.25 10.67
C TYR A 120 -0.44 10.74 10.86
N GLU A 121 0.56 11.59 10.62
CA GLU A 121 1.97 11.24 10.78
C GLU A 121 2.28 10.85 12.24
N GLY A 122 3.00 9.75 12.40
CA GLY A 122 3.32 9.16 13.71
C GLY A 122 2.28 8.18 14.25
N LYS A 123 1.08 8.08 13.64
CA LYS A 123 0.10 7.08 14.07
C LYS A 123 0.64 5.66 13.92
N ILE A 124 0.45 4.84 14.94
CA ILE A 124 0.64 3.39 14.87
C ILE A 124 -0.58 2.78 14.20
N VAL A 125 -0.34 1.91 13.22
CA VAL A 125 -1.38 1.14 12.53
C VAL A 125 -1.12 -0.35 12.65
N ASP A 126 -2.18 -1.12 12.77
CA ASP A 126 -2.11 -2.58 12.76
C ASP A 126 -2.30 -3.13 11.34
N ALA A 127 -1.62 -4.24 11.04
CA ALA A 127 -1.86 -4.98 9.80
C ALA A 127 -3.33 -5.37 9.69
N GLY A 128 -3.96 -5.08 8.55
CA GLY A 128 -5.39 -5.30 8.33
C GLY A 128 -6.29 -4.11 8.72
N GLU A 129 -5.75 -3.05 9.32
CA GLU A 129 -6.52 -1.83 9.64
C GLU A 129 -6.88 -1.07 8.35
N VAL A 130 -8.08 -0.51 8.28
CA VAL A 130 -8.47 0.41 7.19
C VAL A 130 -7.75 1.74 7.40
N ILE A 131 -6.95 2.14 6.43
CA ILE A 131 -6.14 3.37 6.48
C ILE A 131 -6.64 4.47 5.56
N GLY A 132 -7.44 4.13 4.54
CA GLY A 132 -7.95 5.09 3.58
C GLY A 132 -8.84 4.46 2.54
N TYR A 133 -9.04 5.18 1.44
CA TYR A 133 -9.98 4.78 0.40
C TYR A 133 -9.39 5.01 -0.99
N LEU A 134 -9.52 4.00 -1.86
CA LEU A 134 -9.13 4.05 -3.27
C LEU A 134 -9.81 5.22 -3.99
N GLY A 135 -9.07 5.90 -4.86
CA GLY A 135 -9.57 7.04 -5.60
C GLY A 135 -8.94 7.25 -6.98
N MET A 136 -8.79 8.51 -7.36
CA MET A 136 -8.30 8.96 -8.66
C MET A 136 -7.44 10.23 -8.55
N THR A 137 -6.96 10.57 -7.35
CA THR A 137 -6.21 11.81 -7.13
C THR A 137 -4.76 11.69 -7.57
N GLY A 138 -4.15 12.79 -7.97
CA GLY A 138 -2.75 12.87 -8.37
C GLY A 138 -2.56 13.50 -9.74
N TYR A 139 -1.32 13.46 -10.23
CA TYR A 139 -0.86 14.13 -11.47
C TYR A 139 -1.35 15.58 -11.59
N SER A 140 -1.28 16.33 -10.48
CA SER A 140 -1.75 17.69 -10.38
C SER A 140 -0.98 18.48 -9.33
N THR A 141 -0.59 19.70 -9.66
CA THR A 141 -0.05 20.68 -8.70
C THR A 141 -1.13 21.24 -7.78
N LYS A 142 -2.39 21.14 -8.19
CA LYS A 142 -3.54 21.54 -7.39
C LYS A 142 -3.95 20.39 -6.50
N GLU A 143 -3.97 20.63 -5.18
CA GLU A 143 -4.42 19.67 -4.18
C GLU A 143 -5.88 19.24 -4.39
N ASP A 144 -6.20 18.05 -3.96
CA ASP A 144 -7.53 17.43 -4.01
C ASP A 144 -8.11 17.33 -5.42
N LYS A 145 -7.25 17.17 -6.44
CA LYS A 145 -7.66 17.06 -7.84
C LYS A 145 -7.63 15.61 -8.31
N ASN A 146 -8.76 15.14 -8.83
CA ASN A 146 -8.83 13.92 -9.65
C ASN A 146 -8.26 14.23 -11.04
N ASN A 147 -7.13 13.67 -11.38
CA ASN A 147 -6.51 13.82 -12.70
C ASN A 147 -5.97 12.47 -13.22
N ILE A 148 -6.48 11.40 -12.64
CA ILE A 148 -6.29 10.02 -13.06
C ILE A 148 -7.58 9.57 -13.74
N ASP A 149 -7.48 8.94 -14.91
CA ASP A 149 -8.66 8.57 -15.72
C ASP A 149 -9.34 7.30 -15.21
N THR A 150 -8.57 6.37 -14.66
CA THR A 150 -9.08 5.08 -14.16
C THR A 150 -8.84 4.94 -12.67
N PRO A 151 -9.87 4.67 -11.86
CA PRO A 151 -9.71 4.47 -10.42
C PRO A 151 -8.80 3.28 -10.14
N HIS A 152 -7.75 3.51 -9.36
CA HIS A 152 -6.84 2.46 -8.90
C HIS A 152 -6.13 2.86 -7.61
N LEU A 153 -5.67 1.86 -6.88
CA LEU A 153 -4.69 2.02 -5.82
C LEU A 153 -3.31 1.74 -6.41
N HIS A 154 -2.40 2.69 -6.29
CA HIS A 154 -0.97 2.44 -6.52
C HIS A 154 -0.33 2.01 -5.20
N VAL A 155 0.27 0.83 -5.18
CA VAL A 155 0.98 0.28 -4.01
C VAL A 155 2.44 0.09 -4.36
N GLY A 156 3.33 0.60 -3.51
CA GLY A 156 4.77 0.37 -3.62
C GLY A 156 5.32 -0.27 -2.34
N LEU A 157 6.25 -1.19 -2.49
CA LEU A 157 7.05 -1.74 -1.39
C LEU A 157 8.51 -1.41 -1.62
N GLU A 158 9.08 -0.63 -0.70
CA GLU A 158 10.51 -0.35 -0.66
C GLU A 158 11.18 -1.23 0.39
N ILE A 159 12.29 -1.85 0.02
CA ILE A 159 13.12 -2.67 0.89
C ILE A 159 14.41 -1.94 1.25
N ILE A 160 14.73 -1.88 2.54
CA ILE A 160 15.88 -1.16 3.08
C ILE A 160 16.84 -2.14 3.74
N PHE A 161 18.03 -2.27 3.19
CA PHE A 161 19.15 -3.02 3.79
C PHE A 161 20.13 -2.11 4.52
N LYS A 162 20.23 -0.84 4.08
CA LYS A 162 21.14 0.17 4.64
C LYS A 162 20.41 1.51 4.74
N PRO A 163 20.71 2.35 5.73
CA PRO A 163 20.05 3.64 5.92
C PRO A 163 20.06 4.56 4.69
N GLU A 164 21.13 4.50 3.88
CA GLU A 164 21.30 5.33 2.69
C GLU A 164 20.33 4.98 1.55
N GLN A 165 19.62 3.85 1.67
CA GLN A 165 18.62 3.40 0.70
C GLN A 165 17.23 4.00 0.95
N LYS A 166 17.06 4.67 2.09
CA LYS A 166 15.75 5.24 2.49
C LYS A 166 15.30 6.38 1.55
N ASP A 167 16.25 7.10 0.96
CA ASP A 167 15.96 8.28 0.16
C ASP A 167 16.81 8.34 -1.12
N GLY A 168 16.28 8.94 -2.16
CA GLY A 168 17.00 9.27 -3.39
C GLY A 168 17.20 8.11 -4.36
N TYR A 169 18.36 8.06 -4.98
CA TYR A 169 18.64 7.09 -6.08
C TYR A 169 18.96 5.67 -5.62
N ASN A 170 19.13 5.46 -4.33
CA ASN A 170 19.52 4.16 -3.77
C ASN A 170 18.32 3.32 -3.29
N GLN A 171 17.10 3.82 -3.47
CA GLN A 171 15.87 3.12 -3.12
C GLN A 171 15.71 1.82 -3.91
N ILE A 172 15.27 0.77 -3.22
CA ILE A 172 14.99 -0.55 -3.81
C ILE A 172 13.50 -0.82 -3.70
N TRP A 173 12.81 -0.61 -4.80
CA TRP A 173 11.39 -0.93 -4.92
C TRP A 173 11.21 -2.32 -5.51
N VAL A 174 10.23 -3.05 -5.03
CA VAL A 174 9.90 -4.40 -5.49
C VAL A 174 8.49 -4.44 -6.04
N ASP A 175 8.29 -5.37 -6.97
CA ASP A 175 7.02 -5.71 -7.56
C ASP A 175 6.24 -6.66 -6.67
#